data_4ba479462d0feef362cbfdaf1b3f2731
#
_entry.id   4ba479462d0feef362cbfdaf1b3f2731
#
_cell.length_a   1.000
_cell.length_b   1.000
_cell.length_c   1.000
_cell.angle_alpha   90.00
_cell.angle_beta   90.00
_cell.angle_gamma   90.00
#
_symmetry.space_group_name_H-M   'P 1'
#
loop_
_entity.id
_entity.type
_entity.pdbx_description
1 polymer ?
#
loop_
_entity_poly.entity_id
_entity_poly.type
_entity_poly.pdbx_seq_one_letter_code
_entity_poly.pdbx_strand_id
1 'polypeptide(L)'
;MIWTFTKPPPNPRGERMFGPPEWQWAQAGDVGWWVRADWQHPLLGPEGLRLDEWRGQGRLAVIKKGPHRVVYRVDLPEGAVYIKHYLVPSWREKVRQWIRRGKGRNEGRRTRYLDAIGIPTITPIALGEQRKRKFLFENYLVTPAIPDAVPLDEFVEDRLPTWPPIRRARVRRYLAEALGVLTARMHDAGFIHQDFHPGNVLVRIEADDRPTLAMIDLDALRVCRSLKWSHAQRNLALLNHYFWLRSERTDRRRFLACYLRVRQSAPPNVRVFARGIETSTRAWAELLWRRWGKRCQGTNKYFKKLRRGFAWSIASRDLARTEVYNLLDDPDAPFLRPDAVLLKVSRTATVAETTMTVKGQPARVIYKRFNRKKWLDPLLTYFRPSRAWQAWQAGQHMASRAVPTPTNLAFIARTRPFREDPLFWYLPHETYLVTLKADPAVTLNEYARAVLPKLPPDDRREQVRTITRALARLLRMLHERSLSDRDLKTSNILILGATSQEVIRLSVIDLVGVRLIHPLPHHRRVQNLSRLHLSLADVPGRTRTDALRFLRTYLPWGLTPHNDWKRLWREIEAASRIKRERNLHRGRELS
;
A
#
# COMPACT_ATOMS: atom_id res chain seq x y z
N MET A 1 14.25 18.91 17.33
CA MET A 1 13.56 19.15 18.61
C MET A 1 13.35 17.82 19.30
N ILE A 2 14.08 17.59 20.38
CA ILE A 2 14.02 16.37 21.19
C ILE A 2 12.74 16.48 22.04
N TRP A 3 11.85 15.53 21.88
CA TRP A 3 10.61 15.44 22.64
C TRP A 3 10.94 15.00 24.06
N THR A 4 10.75 15.87 25.05
CA THR A 4 10.77 15.46 26.45
C THR A 4 9.47 14.74 26.77
N PHE A 5 9.50 13.43 26.68
CA PHE A 5 8.42 12.57 27.15
C PHE A 5 8.57 12.35 28.65
N THR A 6 7.63 12.84 29.42
CA THR A 6 7.53 12.49 30.83
C THR A 6 7.17 11.01 30.99
N LYS A 7 7.71 10.36 32.02
CA LYS A 7 7.27 9.02 32.44
C LYS A 7 5.74 8.99 32.58
N PRO A 8 5.08 7.86 32.26
CA PRO A 8 3.66 7.72 32.57
C PRO A 8 3.41 8.08 34.03
N PRO A 9 2.24 8.65 34.35
CA PRO A 9 1.91 8.95 35.73
C PRO A 9 2.18 7.69 36.59
N PRO A 10 2.74 7.83 37.78
CA PRO A 10 2.96 6.69 38.67
C PRO A 10 1.61 5.98 38.82
N ASN A 11 1.64 4.67 38.64
CA ASN A 11 0.48 3.82 38.91
C ASN A 11 -0.02 4.20 40.31
N PRO A 12 -1.26 4.66 40.49
CA PRO A 12 -1.77 4.92 41.83
C PRO A 12 -1.81 3.57 42.56
N ARG A 13 -0.87 3.36 43.48
CA ARG A 13 -0.66 2.15 44.26
C ARG A 13 0.01 1.00 43.50
N GLY A 14 1.07 0.47 44.07
CA GLY A 14 1.96 -0.60 43.62
C GLY A 14 1.31 -1.95 43.35
N GLU A 15 0.19 -1.95 42.62
CA GLU A 15 -0.49 -3.15 42.17
C GLU A 15 0.40 -3.91 41.21
N ARG A 16 0.63 -5.18 41.51
CA ARG A 16 1.32 -6.13 40.64
C ARG A 16 0.68 -6.12 39.28
N MET A 17 1.47 -5.99 38.24
CA MET A 17 1.02 -5.85 36.83
C MET A 17 0.13 -7.02 36.35
N PHE A 18 0.24 -8.14 37.01
CA PHE A 18 -0.55 -9.36 36.89
C PHE A 18 -0.83 -9.81 38.33
N GLY A 19 -2.05 -9.64 38.82
CA GLY A 19 -2.48 -10.01 40.18
C GLY A 19 -3.51 -11.12 40.17
N PRO A 20 -3.57 -11.91 41.27
CA PRO A 20 -4.61 -12.93 41.47
C PRO A 20 -6.04 -12.31 41.39
N PRO A 21 -7.08 -13.12 41.08
CA PRO A 21 -7.05 -14.59 41.03
C PRO A 21 -6.80 -15.18 39.63
N GLU A 22 -6.75 -14.38 38.56
CA GLU A 22 -6.76 -14.90 37.17
C GLU A 22 -5.37 -15.21 36.60
N TRP A 23 -4.29 -14.69 37.20
CA TRP A 23 -2.93 -14.81 36.68
C TRP A 23 -2.03 -15.61 37.62
N GLN A 24 -1.29 -16.55 37.06
CA GLN A 24 -0.35 -17.40 37.78
C GLN A 24 1.05 -17.20 37.23
N TRP A 25 2.04 -17.39 38.13
CA TRP A 25 3.44 -17.49 37.75
C TRP A 25 3.81 -18.94 37.55
N ALA A 26 4.42 -19.25 36.41
CA ALA A 26 4.92 -20.57 36.06
C ALA A 26 6.34 -20.45 35.53
N GLN A 27 7.23 -21.36 35.93
CA GLN A 27 8.53 -21.55 35.32
C GLN A 27 8.42 -22.72 34.34
N ALA A 28 8.78 -22.50 33.07
CA ALA A 28 8.78 -23.56 32.04
C ALA A 28 10.05 -23.39 31.21
N GLY A 29 10.97 -24.37 31.32
CA GLY A 29 12.33 -24.26 30.82
C GLY A 29 13.05 -23.02 31.37
N ASP A 30 13.78 -22.31 30.52
CA ASP A 30 14.54 -21.09 30.90
C ASP A 30 13.65 -19.81 30.93
N VAL A 31 12.35 -19.93 30.74
CA VAL A 31 11.43 -18.81 30.62
C VAL A 31 10.48 -18.75 31.80
N GLY A 32 10.43 -17.60 32.47
CA GLY A 32 9.44 -17.30 33.50
C GLY A 32 8.19 -16.71 32.87
N TRP A 33 7.02 -17.26 33.19
CA TRP A 33 5.74 -16.93 32.61
C TRP A 33 4.77 -16.32 33.60
N TRP A 34 4.17 -15.21 33.24
CA TRP A 34 2.90 -14.76 33.78
C TRP A 34 1.81 -15.19 32.80
N VAL A 35 0.92 -16.07 33.22
CA VAL A 35 -0.11 -16.66 32.36
C VAL A 35 -1.46 -16.70 33.10
N ARG A 36 -2.55 -16.48 32.38
CA ARG A 36 -3.89 -16.71 32.90
C ARG A 36 -4.08 -18.20 33.21
N ALA A 37 -4.72 -18.50 34.32
CA ALA A 37 -4.87 -19.87 34.84
C ALA A 37 -5.48 -20.83 33.82
N ASP A 38 -6.53 -20.40 33.11
CA ASP A 38 -7.21 -21.15 32.05
C ASP A 38 -6.36 -21.39 30.79
N TRP A 39 -5.28 -20.62 30.58
CA TRP A 39 -4.40 -20.74 29.43
C TRP A 39 -3.05 -21.41 29.74
N GLN A 40 -2.77 -21.74 31.00
CA GLN A 40 -1.49 -22.32 31.36
C GLN A 40 -1.24 -23.66 30.65
N HIS A 41 -2.15 -24.63 30.81
CA HIS A 41 -2.02 -25.95 30.20
C HIS A 41 -2.09 -25.94 28.67
N PRO A 42 -2.98 -25.19 28.03
CA PRO A 42 -3.00 -25.07 26.56
C PRO A 42 -1.72 -24.50 25.97
N LEU A 43 -1.05 -23.54 26.65
CA LEU A 43 0.12 -22.84 26.11
C LEU A 43 1.46 -23.47 26.50
N LEU A 44 1.58 -23.94 27.75
CA LEU A 44 2.88 -24.31 28.32
C LEU A 44 3.02 -25.82 28.47
N GLY A 45 4.16 -26.34 28.00
CA GLY A 45 4.71 -27.63 28.34
C GLY A 45 5.89 -27.48 29.32
N PRO A 46 6.59 -28.58 29.67
CA PRO A 46 7.72 -28.56 30.59
C PRO A 46 8.85 -27.59 30.16
N GLU A 47 9.09 -27.46 28.85
CA GLU A 47 10.17 -26.64 28.29
C GLU A 47 9.72 -25.23 27.84
N GLY A 48 8.48 -24.84 28.06
CA GLY A 48 7.90 -23.56 27.65
C GLY A 48 6.77 -23.69 26.65
N LEU A 49 6.67 -22.75 25.70
CA LEU A 49 5.65 -22.80 24.65
C LEU A 49 5.82 -24.06 23.78
N ARG A 50 4.76 -24.77 23.53
CA ARG A 50 4.71 -26.01 22.71
C ARG A 50 4.87 -25.74 21.20
N LEU A 51 5.83 -24.89 20.79
CA LEU A 51 5.95 -24.42 19.42
C LEU A 51 6.23 -25.55 18.40
N ASP A 52 7.08 -26.51 18.79
CA ASP A 52 7.44 -27.61 17.90
C ASP A 52 6.32 -28.64 17.79
N GLU A 53 5.60 -28.90 18.88
CA GLU A 53 4.39 -29.72 18.88
C GLU A 53 3.33 -29.13 17.93
N TRP A 54 3.01 -27.85 18.07
CA TRP A 54 2.03 -27.20 17.19
C TRP A 54 2.49 -27.13 15.74
N ARG A 55 3.79 -27.04 15.51
CA ARG A 55 4.36 -27.10 14.14
C ARG A 55 4.18 -28.49 13.54
N GLY A 56 4.48 -29.55 14.29
CA GLY A 56 4.27 -30.93 13.86
C GLY A 56 2.81 -31.25 13.57
N GLN A 57 1.89 -30.67 14.34
CA GLN A 57 0.43 -30.80 14.15
C GLN A 57 -0.15 -29.91 13.05
N GLY A 58 0.66 -29.08 12.37
CA GLY A 58 0.18 -28.13 11.36
C GLY A 58 -0.66 -26.96 11.89
N ARG A 59 -0.71 -26.76 13.22
CA ARG A 59 -1.50 -25.70 13.89
C ARG A 59 -0.79 -24.35 14.00
N LEU A 60 0.52 -24.29 13.72
CA LEU A 60 1.36 -23.09 13.83
C LEU A 60 1.65 -22.49 12.46
N ALA A 61 1.22 -21.25 12.26
CA ALA A 61 1.55 -20.44 11.09
C ALA A 61 2.46 -19.25 11.47
N VAL A 62 3.52 -19.02 10.66
CA VAL A 62 4.39 -17.86 10.81
C VAL A 62 3.78 -16.68 10.04
N ILE A 63 3.19 -15.74 10.75
CA ILE A 63 2.53 -14.57 10.13
C ILE A 63 3.55 -13.49 9.72
N LYS A 64 4.59 -13.29 10.55
CA LYS A 64 5.62 -12.28 10.29
C LYS A 64 6.95 -12.69 10.90
N LYS A 65 8.01 -12.63 10.11
CA LYS A 65 9.38 -12.90 10.56
C LYS A 65 10.27 -11.68 10.26
N GLY A 66 10.90 -11.15 11.30
CA GLY A 66 11.84 -10.04 11.20
C GLY A 66 13.06 -10.26 12.10
N PRO A 67 14.10 -9.41 12.01
CA PRO A 67 15.35 -9.60 12.76
C PRO A 67 15.19 -9.49 14.28
N HIS A 68 14.14 -8.82 14.74
CA HIS A 68 13.92 -8.53 16.17
C HIS A 68 12.59 -9.07 16.70
N ARG A 69 11.75 -9.66 15.83
CA ARG A 69 10.42 -10.17 16.21
C ARG A 69 9.95 -11.21 15.22
N VAL A 70 9.41 -12.30 15.76
CA VAL A 70 8.60 -13.27 15.01
C VAL A 70 7.18 -13.23 15.56
N VAL A 71 6.18 -13.32 14.70
CA VAL A 71 4.77 -13.41 15.10
C VAL A 71 4.22 -14.73 14.56
N TYR A 72 3.73 -15.55 15.47
CA TYR A 72 3.06 -16.80 15.16
C TYR A 72 1.56 -16.65 15.39
N ARG A 73 0.78 -17.36 14.59
CA ARG A 73 -0.61 -17.69 14.89
C ARG A 73 -0.67 -19.18 15.19
N VAL A 74 -1.36 -19.54 16.25
CA VAL A 74 -1.58 -20.92 16.66
C VAL A 74 -3.07 -21.13 16.84
N ASP A 75 -3.61 -22.17 16.17
CA ASP A 75 -5.01 -22.52 16.26
C ASP A 75 -5.14 -23.65 17.31
N LEU A 76 -5.61 -23.31 18.51
CA LEU A 76 -5.81 -24.19 19.65
C LEU A 76 -7.30 -24.54 19.80
N PRO A 77 -7.65 -25.64 20.50
CA PRO A 77 -9.05 -25.99 20.79
C PRO A 77 -9.79 -24.89 21.56
N GLU A 78 -9.09 -24.23 22.46
CA GLU A 78 -9.61 -23.13 23.30
C GLU A 78 -9.76 -21.82 22.52
N GLY A 79 -9.26 -21.76 21.30
CA GLY A 79 -9.29 -20.60 20.41
C GLY A 79 -7.91 -20.25 19.85
N ALA A 80 -7.92 -19.53 18.73
CA ALA A 80 -6.68 -19.10 18.10
C ALA A 80 -5.96 -18.02 18.94
N VAL A 81 -4.62 -18.06 18.93
CA VAL A 81 -3.78 -17.10 19.64
C VAL A 81 -2.69 -16.53 18.72
N TYR A 82 -2.27 -15.31 19.00
CA TYR A 82 -1.09 -14.69 18.41
C TYR A 82 0.04 -14.62 19.43
N ILE A 83 1.23 -15.13 19.05
CA ILE A 83 2.43 -15.11 19.88
C ILE A 83 3.42 -14.14 19.25
N LYS A 84 3.71 -13.05 19.93
CA LYS A 84 4.78 -12.11 19.57
C LYS A 84 6.04 -12.52 20.31
N HIS A 85 7.00 -13.10 19.60
CA HIS A 85 8.31 -13.49 20.12
C HIS A 85 9.32 -12.39 19.78
N TYR A 86 9.79 -11.67 20.77
CA TYR A 86 10.78 -10.60 20.65
C TYR A 86 12.19 -11.14 20.92
N LEU A 87 13.03 -11.02 19.90
CA LEU A 87 14.43 -11.43 19.94
C LEU A 87 15.33 -10.26 20.35
N VAL A 88 16.37 -10.53 21.12
CA VAL A 88 17.39 -9.55 21.51
C VAL A 88 18.73 -9.94 20.91
N PRO A 89 18.96 -9.68 19.61
CA PRO A 89 20.08 -10.26 18.87
C PRO A 89 21.45 -9.67 19.23
N SER A 90 21.53 -8.47 19.84
CA SER A 90 22.81 -7.81 20.09
C SER A 90 23.02 -7.46 21.57
N TRP A 91 24.30 -7.46 22.00
CA TRP A 91 24.69 -7.08 23.37
C TRP A 91 24.28 -5.62 23.70
N ARG A 92 24.34 -4.71 22.72
CA ARG A 92 23.91 -3.32 22.88
C ARG A 92 22.39 -3.22 23.17
N GLU A 93 21.60 -4.09 22.58
CA GLU A 93 20.17 -4.18 22.88
C GLU A 93 19.91 -4.81 24.24
N LYS A 94 20.72 -5.81 24.68
CA LYS A 94 20.64 -6.39 26.02
C LYS A 94 20.89 -5.32 27.09
N VAL A 95 21.93 -4.50 26.93
CA VAL A 95 22.21 -3.36 27.84
C VAL A 95 21.09 -2.33 27.80
N ARG A 96 20.58 -1.99 26.64
CA ARG A 96 19.45 -1.06 26.51
C ARG A 96 18.19 -1.59 27.19
N GLN A 97 17.91 -2.89 27.11
CA GLN A 97 16.75 -3.50 27.73
C GLN A 97 16.94 -3.76 29.24
N TRP A 98 18.17 -3.79 29.71
CA TRP A 98 18.46 -3.76 31.14
C TRP A 98 17.98 -2.45 31.79
N ILE A 99 18.22 -1.33 31.12
CA ILE A 99 17.76 0.01 31.56
C ILE A 99 16.27 0.22 31.27
N ARG A 100 15.77 -0.39 30.20
CA ARG A 100 14.36 -0.29 29.74
C ARG A 100 13.65 -1.63 29.92
N ARG A 101 12.43 -1.59 30.40
CA ARG A 101 11.57 -2.79 30.48
C ARG A 101 11.41 -3.44 29.10
N GLY A 102 11.34 -4.78 29.05
CA GLY A 102 11.13 -5.53 27.81
C GLY A 102 9.90 -5.05 27.02
N LYS A 103 9.96 -5.15 25.69
CA LYS A 103 8.89 -4.66 24.81
C LYS A 103 7.56 -5.33 25.10
N GLY A 104 7.52 -6.67 25.28
CA GLY A 104 6.30 -7.40 25.61
C GLY A 104 5.66 -6.91 26.91
N ARG A 105 6.47 -6.70 27.96
CA ARG A 105 5.99 -6.14 29.24
C ARG A 105 5.42 -4.72 29.10
N ASN A 106 6.06 -3.87 28.30
CA ASN A 106 5.57 -2.51 28.04
C ASN A 106 4.26 -2.52 27.25
N GLU A 107 4.15 -3.38 26.24
CA GLU A 107 2.92 -3.56 25.47
C GLU A 107 1.79 -4.07 26.36
N GLY A 108 2.01 -5.14 27.13
CA GLY A 108 1.02 -5.70 28.05
C GLY A 108 0.51 -4.69 29.09
N ARG A 109 1.40 -3.86 29.66
CA ARG A 109 0.97 -2.79 30.60
C ARG A 109 0.07 -1.75 29.92
N ARG A 110 0.43 -1.32 28.72
CA ARG A 110 -0.35 -0.33 27.97
C ARG A 110 -1.71 -0.87 27.58
N THR A 111 -1.77 -2.14 27.18
CA THR A 111 -3.02 -2.83 26.87
C THR A 111 -3.96 -2.81 28.06
N ARG A 112 -3.51 -3.28 29.23
CA ARG A 112 -4.34 -3.28 30.45
C ARG A 112 -4.78 -1.89 30.88
N TYR A 113 -3.89 -0.90 30.74
CA TYR A 113 -4.26 0.48 31.06
C TYR A 113 -5.35 1.02 30.11
N LEU A 114 -5.24 0.76 28.79
CA LEU A 114 -6.24 1.19 27.83
C LEU A 114 -7.58 0.46 28.04
N ASP A 115 -7.54 -0.82 28.34
CA ASP A 115 -8.70 -1.63 28.66
C ASP A 115 -9.44 -1.09 29.90
N ALA A 116 -8.70 -0.80 30.97
CA ALA A 116 -9.24 -0.24 32.21
C ALA A 116 -9.93 1.13 32.03
N ILE A 117 -9.56 1.90 31.01
CA ILE A 117 -10.20 3.19 30.67
C ILE A 117 -11.19 3.07 29.50
N GLY A 118 -11.57 1.86 29.14
CA GLY A 118 -12.60 1.57 28.10
C GLY A 118 -12.18 1.86 26.68
N ILE A 119 -10.87 1.84 26.37
CA ILE A 119 -10.37 1.91 24.99
C ILE A 119 -10.17 0.49 24.48
N PRO A 120 -10.92 0.06 23.44
CA PRO A 120 -10.87 -1.31 22.96
C PRO A 120 -9.46 -1.74 22.48
N THR A 121 -8.96 -2.82 23.05
CA THR A 121 -7.67 -3.44 22.74
C THR A 121 -7.73 -4.94 23.00
N ILE A 122 -6.66 -5.68 22.70
CA ILE A 122 -6.61 -7.13 22.97
C ILE A 122 -5.80 -7.38 24.23
N THR A 123 -6.47 -7.79 25.29
CA THR A 123 -5.83 -8.11 26.56
C THR A 123 -4.96 -9.36 26.39
N PRO A 124 -3.66 -9.32 26.75
CA PRO A 124 -2.80 -10.50 26.72
C PRO A 124 -3.29 -11.59 27.69
N ILE A 125 -2.99 -12.84 27.32
CA ILE A 125 -3.26 -14.03 28.16
C ILE A 125 -1.99 -14.63 28.75
N ALA A 126 -0.81 -14.35 28.14
CA ALA A 126 0.46 -14.73 28.73
C ALA A 126 1.58 -13.74 28.38
N LEU A 127 2.55 -13.64 29.28
CA LEU A 127 3.80 -12.91 29.11
C LEU A 127 4.95 -13.79 29.59
N GLY A 128 5.89 -14.13 28.69
CA GLY A 128 7.11 -14.89 29.00
C GLY A 128 8.35 -14.00 28.94
N GLU A 129 9.28 -14.16 29.87
CA GLU A 129 10.58 -13.49 29.86
C GLU A 129 11.69 -14.50 30.16
N GLN A 130 12.63 -14.66 29.22
CA GLN A 130 13.89 -15.38 29.49
C GLN A 130 14.92 -14.38 30.03
N ARG A 131 15.33 -14.57 31.28
CA ARG A 131 16.32 -13.74 31.91
C ARG A 131 17.48 -14.60 32.44
N LYS A 132 18.71 -14.22 32.06
CA LYS A 132 19.94 -14.76 32.70
C LYS A 132 20.57 -13.63 33.53
N ARG A 133 20.57 -13.81 34.85
CA ARG A 133 20.87 -12.74 35.81
C ARG A 133 19.90 -11.55 35.61
N LYS A 134 20.41 -10.34 35.30
CA LYS A 134 19.61 -9.13 35.07
C LYS A 134 19.30 -8.87 33.58
N PHE A 135 19.87 -9.66 32.65
CA PHE A 135 19.74 -9.43 31.22
C PHE A 135 18.55 -10.19 30.63
N LEU A 136 17.76 -9.49 29.80
CA LEU A 136 16.67 -10.07 29.04
C LEU A 136 17.22 -10.60 27.70
N PHE A 137 16.97 -11.87 27.40
CA PHE A 137 17.37 -12.53 26.15
C PHE A 137 16.22 -12.60 25.17
N GLU A 138 15.08 -13.07 25.65
CA GLU A 138 13.88 -13.21 24.84
C GLU A 138 12.65 -12.83 25.65
N ASN A 139 11.61 -12.38 24.97
CA ASN A 139 10.32 -12.22 25.61
C ASN A 139 9.19 -12.53 24.65
N TYR A 140 8.10 -13.02 25.22
CA TYR A 140 6.92 -13.48 24.54
C TYR A 140 5.72 -12.69 25.04
N LEU A 141 4.83 -12.32 24.12
CA LEU A 141 3.51 -11.78 24.47
C LEU A 141 2.47 -12.60 23.70
N VAL A 142 1.56 -13.23 24.43
CA VAL A 142 0.49 -14.04 23.87
C VAL A 142 -0.82 -13.30 24.02
N THR A 143 -1.55 -13.15 22.91
CA THR A 143 -2.86 -12.50 22.87
C THR A 143 -3.86 -13.41 22.17
N PRO A 144 -5.14 -13.48 22.61
CA PRO A 144 -6.16 -14.21 21.90
C PRO A 144 -6.42 -13.56 20.54
N ALA A 145 -6.81 -14.36 19.56
CA ALA A 145 -7.35 -13.85 18.31
C ALA A 145 -8.81 -13.43 18.53
N ILE A 146 -9.19 -12.29 17.95
CA ILE A 146 -10.61 -11.93 17.88
C ILE A 146 -11.20 -12.65 16.66
N PRO A 147 -12.20 -13.53 16.81
CA PRO A 147 -12.83 -14.19 15.68
C PRO A 147 -13.31 -13.20 14.63
N ASP A 148 -13.09 -13.50 13.35
CA ASP A 148 -13.49 -12.72 12.18
C ASP A 148 -12.91 -11.29 12.08
N ALA A 149 -12.09 -10.88 13.05
CA ALA A 149 -11.42 -9.60 13.00
C ALA A 149 -10.17 -9.66 12.08
N VAL A 150 -10.01 -8.60 11.29
CA VAL A 150 -8.85 -8.42 10.42
C VAL A 150 -8.27 -7.02 10.58
N PRO A 151 -7.00 -6.77 10.19
CA PRO A 151 -6.46 -5.42 10.09
C PRO A 151 -7.34 -4.54 9.21
N LEU A 152 -7.56 -3.31 9.62
CA LEU A 152 -8.47 -2.38 8.94
C LEU A 152 -7.97 -2.02 7.51
N ASP A 153 -6.66 -2.03 7.26
CA ASP A 153 -6.12 -1.85 5.90
C ASP A 153 -6.47 -3.05 5.00
N GLU A 154 -6.30 -4.28 5.48
CA GLU A 154 -6.73 -5.50 4.77
C GLU A 154 -8.24 -5.48 4.49
N PHE A 155 -9.04 -5.12 5.50
CA PHE A 155 -10.49 -5.02 5.33
C PHE A 155 -10.87 -4.02 4.23
N VAL A 156 -10.27 -2.82 4.25
CA VAL A 156 -10.58 -1.74 3.29
C VAL A 156 -10.10 -2.08 1.88
N GLU A 157 -8.96 -2.78 1.73
CA GLU A 157 -8.37 -3.08 0.43
C GLU A 157 -8.94 -4.35 -0.21
N ASP A 158 -9.21 -5.40 0.58
CA ASP A 158 -9.52 -6.72 0.07
C ASP A 158 -10.99 -7.13 0.27
N ARG A 159 -11.58 -6.90 1.47
CA ARG A 159 -12.94 -7.35 1.78
C ARG A 159 -14.02 -6.35 1.39
N LEU A 160 -13.88 -5.09 1.78
CA LEU A 160 -14.91 -4.06 1.55
C LEU A 160 -15.23 -3.82 0.06
N PRO A 161 -14.28 -3.89 -0.89
CA PRO A 161 -14.58 -3.72 -2.31
C PRO A 161 -15.46 -4.82 -2.91
N THR A 162 -15.49 -6.02 -2.32
CA THR A 162 -16.31 -7.15 -2.81
C THR A 162 -17.79 -7.04 -2.43
N TRP A 163 -18.14 -6.11 -1.54
CA TRP A 163 -19.50 -5.96 -1.04
C TRP A 163 -20.38 -5.13 -1.95
N PRO A 164 -21.72 -5.36 -1.93
CA PRO A 164 -22.68 -4.58 -2.71
C PRO A 164 -22.54 -3.07 -2.43
N PRO A 165 -22.73 -2.20 -3.43
CA PRO A 165 -22.47 -0.75 -3.31
C PRO A 165 -23.17 -0.07 -2.14
N ILE A 166 -24.43 -0.42 -1.87
CA ILE A 166 -25.25 0.17 -0.79
C ILE A 166 -24.69 -0.24 0.57
N ARG A 167 -24.43 -1.55 0.79
CA ARG A 167 -23.84 -2.06 2.01
C ARG A 167 -22.46 -1.47 2.25
N ARG A 168 -21.62 -1.44 1.20
CA ARG A 168 -20.28 -0.83 1.25
C ARG A 168 -20.33 0.64 1.66
N ALA A 169 -21.26 1.44 1.13
CA ALA A 169 -21.40 2.84 1.48
C ALA A 169 -21.82 3.02 2.95
N ARG A 170 -22.73 2.17 3.46
CA ARG A 170 -23.17 2.15 4.85
C ARG A 170 -22.04 1.82 5.81
N VAL A 171 -21.30 0.75 5.53
CA VAL A 171 -20.18 0.32 6.38
C VAL A 171 -19.04 1.35 6.37
N ARG A 172 -18.72 1.97 5.23
CA ARG A 172 -17.74 3.08 5.17
C ARG A 172 -18.12 4.23 6.10
N ARG A 173 -19.40 4.57 6.15
CA ARG A 173 -19.91 5.60 7.07
C ARG A 173 -19.69 5.19 8.52
N TYR A 174 -20.10 3.99 8.90
CA TYR A 174 -19.95 3.48 10.28
C TYR A 174 -18.47 3.35 10.69
N LEU A 175 -17.60 2.90 9.78
CA LEU A 175 -16.17 2.85 10.02
C LEU A 175 -15.57 4.23 10.29
N ALA A 176 -15.95 5.26 9.52
CA ALA A 176 -15.47 6.62 9.73
C ALA A 176 -15.89 7.16 11.10
N GLU A 177 -17.11 6.87 11.52
CA GLU A 177 -17.66 7.27 12.81
C GLU A 177 -16.97 6.53 13.97
N ALA A 178 -16.87 5.19 13.90
CA ALA A 178 -16.25 4.37 14.94
C ALA A 178 -14.77 4.70 15.14
N LEU A 179 -14.03 4.90 14.03
CA LEU A 179 -12.61 5.29 14.07
C LEU A 179 -12.44 6.70 14.66
N GLY A 180 -13.39 7.61 14.40
CA GLY A 180 -13.43 8.94 15.01
C GLY A 180 -13.60 8.86 16.53
N VAL A 181 -14.54 8.03 17.03
CA VAL A 181 -14.76 7.78 18.45
C VAL A 181 -13.53 7.18 19.11
N LEU A 182 -12.96 6.11 18.54
CA LEU A 182 -11.77 5.44 19.07
C LEU A 182 -10.60 6.41 19.20
N THR A 183 -10.34 7.21 18.16
CA THR A 183 -9.24 8.17 18.14
C THR A 183 -9.47 9.31 19.13
N ALA A 184 -10.69 9.79 19.29
CA ALA A 184 -11.03 10.83 20.25
C ALA A 184 -10.77 10.36 21.69
N ARG A 185 -11.28 9.18 22.05
CA ARG A 185 -11.05 8.58 23.39
C ARG A 185 -9.57 8.36 23.69
N MET A 186 -8.80 7.86 22.70
CA MET A 186 -7.34 7.71 22.84
C MET A 186 -6.66 9.05 23.13
N HIS A 187 -7.03 10.11 22.41
CA HIS A 187 -6.45 11.43 22.60
C HIS A 187 -6.90 12.09 23.91
N ASP A 188 -8.15 11.91 24.36
CA ASP A 188 -8.63 12.42 25.64
C ASP A 188 -7.95 11.74 26.83
N ALA A 189 -7.62 10.46 26.69
CA ALA A 189 -6.78 9.73 27.66
C ALA A 189 -5.29 10.13 27.61
N GLY A 190 -4.91 11.12 26.80
CA GLY A 190 -3.54 11.61 26.69
C GLY A 190 -2.60 10.72 25.86
N PHE A 191 -3.12 9.82 25.03
CA PHE A 191 -2.29 8.94 24.21
C PHE A 191 -2.18 9.43 22.77
N ILE A 192 -0.98 9.23 22.18
CA ILE A 192 -0.72 9.28 20.74
C ILE A 192 -0.05 8.00 20.30
N HIS A 193 -0.40 7.51 19.10
CA HIS A 193 0.22 6.34 18.49
C HIS A 193 1.26 6.79 17.47
N GLN A 194 2.57 6.52 17.71
CA GLN A 194 3.65 7.02 16.85
C GLN A 194 3.69 6.38 15.46
N ASP A 195 3.08 5.21 15.31
CA ASP A 195 2.90 4.49 14.05
C ASP A 195 1.40 4.29 13.79
N PHE A 196 0.64 5.39 13.79
CA PHE A 196 -0.82 5.36 13.67
C PHE A 196 -1.24 5.15 12.22
N HIS A 197 -1.51 3.90 11.88
CA HIS A 197 -2.03 3.48 10.58
C HIS A 197 -3.08 2.38 10.75
N PRO A 198 -3.95 2.13 9.72
CA PRO A 198 -5.08 1.19 9.85
C PRO A 198 -4.65 -0.25 10.15
N GLY A 199 -3.47 -0.69 9.73
CA GLY A 199 -2.96 -2.02 10.08
C GLY A 199 -2.69 -2.23 11.57
N ASN A 200 -2.74 -1.16 12.40
CA ASN A 200 -2.67 -1.23 13.85
C ASN A 200 -4.06 -1.10 14.52
N VAL A 201 -5.13 -1.24 13.74
CA VAL A 201 -6.52 -1.29 14.20
C VAL A 201 -7.15 -2.54 13.60
N LEU A 202 -7.66 -3.44 14.44
CA LEU A 202 -8.49 -4.55 13.99
C LEU A 202 -9.93 -4.08 13.81
N VAL A 203 -10.62 -4.68 12.86
CA VAL A 203 -12.03 -4.46 12.60
C VAL A 203 -12.75 -5.79 12.47
N ARG A 204 -13.87 -5.92 13.18
CA ARG A 204 -14.89 -6.94 12.98
C ARG A 204 -16.20 -6.25 12.62
N ILE A 205 -16.93 -6.77 11.64
CA ILE A 205 -18.23 -6.24 11.25
C ILE A 205 -19.31 -7.12 11.87
N GLU A 206 -20.16 -6.50 12.65
CA GLU A 206 -21.27 -7.17 13.33
C GLU A 206 -22.43 -7.42 12.35
N ALA A 207 -23.43 -8.18 12.78
CA ALA A 207 -24.57 -8.56 11.95
C ALA A 207 -25.40 -7.35 11.45
N ASP A 208 -25.38 -6.24 12.18
CA ASP A 208 -26.04 -4.96 11.84
C ASP A 208 -25.17 -4.03 10.95
N ASP A 209 -24.08 -4.54 10.37
CA ASP A 209 -23.09 -3.81 9.59
C ASP A 209 -22.25 -2.78 10.40
N ARG A 210 -22.36 -2.75 11.73
CA ARG A 210 -21.55 -1.88 12.58
C ARG A 210 -20.16 -2.48 12.82
N PRO A 211 -19.10 -1.67 12.79
CA PRO A 211 -17.76 -2.13 13.08
C PRO A 211 -17.46 -2.07 14.57
N THR A 212 -16.92 -3.16 15.10
CA THR A 212 -16.19 -3.19 16.35
C THR A 212 -14.70 -3.02 16.03
N LEU A 213 -14.04 -2.08 16.71
CA LEU A 213 -12.63 -1.75 16.49
C LEU A 213 -11.80 -2.08 17.74
N ALA A 214 -10.58 -2.59 17.55
CA ALA A 214 -9.61 -2.78 18.62
C ALA A 214 -8.22 -2.34 18.19
N MET A 215 -7.49 -1.65 19.08
CA MET A 215 -6.11 -1.23 18.82
C MET A 215 -5.12 -2.36 19.09
N ILE A 216 -4.10 -2.48 18.24
CA ILE A 216 -3.00 -3.42 18.39
C ILE A 216 -1.64 -2.73 18.22
N ASP A 217 -0.55 -3.46 18.52
CA ASP A 217 0.86 -3.00 18.44
C ASP A 217 1.12 -1.74 19.30
N LEU A 218 0.69 -1.81 20.57
CA LEU A 218 0.70 -0.69 21.51
C LEU A 218 2.10 -0.28 21.99
N ASP A 219 3.18 -0.96 21.54
CA ASP A 219 4.55 -0.55 21.82
C ASP A 219 4.88 0.86 21.25
N ALA A 220 4.17 1.27 20.21
CA ALA A 220 4.29 2.61 19.62
C ALA A 220 3.47 3.71 20.33
N LEU A 221 2.67 3.38 21.36
CA LEU A 221 1.94 4.39 22.13
C LEU A 221 2.87 5.25 22.98
N ARG A 222 2.52 6.53 23.09
CA ARG A 222 3.16 7.49 24.00
C ARG A 222 2.12 8.22 24.81
N VAL A 223 2.43 8.43 26.09
CA VAL A 223 1.60 9.19 27.02
C VAL A 223 2.04 10.65 27.00
N CYS A 224 1.10 11.55 26.87
CA CYS A 224 1.28 13.00 26.99
C CYS A 224 0.46 13.48 28.19
N ARG A 225 1.06 14.15 29.17
CA ARG A 225 0.33 14.70 30.34
C ARG A 225 -0.77 15.68 29.95
N SER A 226 -0.51 16.46 28.89
CA SER A 226 -1.48 17.35 28.25
C SER A 226 -1.33 17.22 26.76
N LEU A 227 -2.33 16.67 26.09
CA LEU A 227 -2.30 16.49 24.63
C LEU A 227 -2.71 17.78 23.92
N LYS A 228 -1.71 18.57 23.51
CA LYS A 228 -1.93 19.79 22.73
C LYS A 228 -2.55 19.46 21.36
N TRP A 229 -3.39 20.35 20.84
CA TRP A 229 -4.02 20.20 19.52
C TRP A 229 -3.01 20.02 18.37
N SER A 230 -1.82 20.60 18.47
CA SER A 230 -0.73 20.39 17.50
C SER A 230 -0.21 18.96 17.50
N HIS A 231 -0.24 18.25 18.63
CA HIS A 231 0.13 16.83 18.73
C HIS A 231 -0.98 15.95 18.12
N ALA A 232 -2.24 16.24 18.47
CA ALA A 232 -3.40 15.58 17.89
C ALA A 232 -3.41 15.73 16.35
N GLN A 233 -3.19 16.95 15.83
CA GLN A 233 -3.10 17.21 14.40
C GLN A 233 -2.06 16.34 13.69
N ARG A 234 -0.85 16.22 14.25
CA ARG A 234 0.21 15.38 13.68
C ARG A 234 -0.14 13.91 13.73
N ASN A 235 -0.75 13.45 14.83
CA ASN A 235 -1.17 12.05 14.97
C ASN A 235 -2.31 11.70 14.00
N LEU A 236 -3.29 12.58 13.84
CA LEU A 236 -4.34 12.44 12.84
C LEU A 236 -3.79 12.46 11.41
N ALA A 237 -2.74 13.21 11.13
CA ALA A 237 -2.09 13.23 9.82
C ALA A 237 -1.45 11.89 9.46
N LEU A 238 -0.90 11.14 10.43
CA LEU A 238 -0.37 9.80 10.21
C LEU A 238 -1.48 8.83 9.75
N LEU A 239 -2.60 8.83 10.46
CA LEU A 239 -3.76 8.01 10.10
C LEU A 239 -4.37 8.46 8.76
N ASN A 240 -4.56 9.77 8.60
CA ASN A 240 -5.15 10.37 7.40
C ASN A 240 -4.32 10.08 6.14
N HIS A 241 -3.00 9.90 6.24
CA HIS A 241 -2.15 9.58 5.10
C HIS A 241 -2.64 8.34 4.33
N TYR A 242 -3.04 7.29 5.03
CA TYR A 242 -3.62 6.10 4.40
C TYR A 242 -4.96 6.42 3.73
N PHE A 243 -5.88 7.04 4.46
CA PHE A 243 -7.24 7.32 4.01
C PHE A 243 -7.28 8.42 2.95
N TRP A 244 -6.36 9.39 2.98
CA TRP A 244 -6.25 10.42 1.95
C TRP A 244 -6.06 9.84 0.54
N LEU A 245 -5.37 8.71 0.44
CA LEU A 245 -5.13 8.02 -0.81
C LEU A 245 -6.26 7.05 -1.24
N ARG A 246 -7.12 6.60 -0.30
CA ARG A 246 -8.04 5.47 -0.48
C ARG A 246 -9.51 5.75 -0.17
N SER A 247 -9.81 6.80 0.58
CA SER A 247 -11.18 7.14 0.95
C SER A 247 -11.68 8.42 0.29
N GLU A 248 -12.99 8.59 0.26
CA GLU A 248 -13.60 9.81 -0.22
C GLU A 248 -13.46 10.95 0.80
N ARG A 249 -13.53 12.18 0.30
CA ARG A 249 -13.48 13.37 1.15
C ARG A 249 -14.62 13.40 2.18
N THR A 250 -15.79 12.88 1.81
CA THR A 250 -16.96 12.77 2.68
C THR A 250 -16.71 11.87 3.88
N ASP A 251 -16.03 10.75 3.72
CA ASP A 251 -15.72 9.84 4.82
C ASP A 251 -14.72 10.48 5.79
N ARG A 252 -13.69 11.14 5.26
CA ARG A 252 -12.72 11.87 6.10
C ARG A 252 -13.38 13.04 6.86
N ARG A 253 -14.37 13.71 6.25
CA ARG A 253 -15.17 14.74 6.94
C ARG A 253 -16.02 14.14 8.05
N ARG A 254 -16.67 12.99 7.83
CA ARG A 254 -17.44 12.28 8.86
C ARG A 254 -16.56 11.86 10.04
N PHE A 255 -15.40 11.26 9.74
CA PHE A 255 -14.39 10.93 10.74
C PHE A 255 -14.05 12.16 11.59
N LEU A 256 -13.67 13.28 10.96
CA LEU A 256 -13.27 14.48 11.68
C LEU A 256 -14.43 15.09 12.49
N ALA A 257 -15.65 15.12 11.93
CA ALA A 257 -16.82 15.61 12.64
C ALA A 257 -17.14 14.76 13.87
N CYS A 258 -17.09 13.43 13.74
CA CYS A 258 -17.29 12.53 14.87
C CYS A 258 -16.16 12.65 15.91
N TYR A 259 -14.91 12.71 15.48
CA TYR A 259 -13.77 12.92 16.35
C TYR A 259 -13.93 14.21 17.19
N LEU A 260 -14.26 15.35 16.55
CA LEU A 260 -14.44 16.64 17.23
C LEU A 260 -15.65 16.66 18.17
N ARG A 261 -16.74 15.96 17.83
CA ARG A 261 -17.94 15.86 18.67
C ARG A 261 -17.68 15.06 19.97
N VAL A 262 -16.83 14.03 19.89
CA VAL A 262 -16.54 13.14 21.03
C VAL A 262 -15.44 13.70 21.93
N ARG A 263 -14.53 14.50 21.40
CA ARG A 263 -13.45 15.14 22.16
C ARG A 263 -14.00 16.01 23.30
N GLN A 264 -13.40 15.90 24.48
CA GLN A 264 -13.74 16.70 25.68
C GLN A 264 -13.39 18.20 25.54
N SER A 265 -12.55 18.56 24.58
CA SER A 265 -12.16 19.93 24.27
C SER A 265 -12.30 20.20 22.77
N ALA A 266 -12.36 21.47 22.37
CA ALA A 266 -12.39 21.91 20.98
C ALA A 266 -11.08 22.60 20.57
N PRO A 267 -10.65 22.52 19.30
CA PRO A 267 -9.53 23.31 18.82
C PRO A 267 -9.92 24.78 18.72
N PRO A 268 -8.97 25.72 18.88
CA PRO A 268 -9.27 27.15 18.79
C PRO A 268 -9.98 27.56 17.50
N ASN A 269 -9.65 26.90 16.39
CA ASN A 269 -10.31 27.09 15.10
C ASN A 269 -10.35 25.78 14.32
N VAL A 270 -11.54 25.23 14.14
CA VAL A 270 -11.78 23.94 13.45
C VAL A 270 -11.32 23.95 11.99
N ARG A 271 -11.52 25.07 11.27
CA ARG A 271 -11.10 25.18 9.85
C ARG A 271 -9.57 25.17 9.71
N VAL A 272 -8.89 25.90 10.60
CA VAL A 272 -7.40 25.92 10.64
C VAL A 272 -6.88 24.56 11.02
N PHE A 273 -7.46 23.89 12.02
CA PHE A 273 -7.10 22.55 12.44
C PHE A 273 -7.27 21.53 11.30
N ALA A 274 -8.40 21.52 10.61
CA ALA A 274 -8.66 20.64 9.48
C ALA A 274 -7.66 20.87 8.32
N ARG A 275 -7.37 22.13 7.97
CA ARG A 275 -6.33 22.46 6.98
C ARG A 275 -4.95 22.00 7.43
N GLY A 276 -4.64 22.16 8.72
CA GLY A 276 -3.39 21.70 9.31
C GLY A 276 -3.20 20.19 9.20
N ILE A 277 -4.26 19.40 9.40
CA ILE A 277 -4.22 17.94 9.18
C ILE A 277 -3.88 17.63 7.71
N GLU A 278 -4.57 18.26 6.75
CA GLU A 278 -4.33 18.03 5.31
C GLU A 278 -2.89 18.41 4.90
N THR A 279 -2.39 19.55 5.37
CA THR A 279 -1.01 20.01 5.09
C THR A 279 0.02 19.07 5.69
N SER A 280 -0.17 18.66 6.95
CA SER A 280 0.72 17.69 7.62
C SER A 280 0.68 16.32 6.94
N THR A 281 -0.51 15.89 6.47
CA THR A 281 -0.67 14.65 5.70
C THR A 281 0.13 14.66 4.40
N ARG A 282 0.05 15.76 3.64
CA ARG A 282 0.80 15.91 2.38
C ARG A 282 2.31 15.90 2.61
N ALA A 283 2.78 16.66 3.59
CA ALA A 283 4.19 16.70 3.94
C ALA A 283 4.72 15.31 4.35
N TRP A 284 3.93 14.55 5.12
CA TRP A 284 4.25 13.17 5.50
C TRP A 284 4.26 12.23 4.29
N ALA A 285 3.26 12.34 3.41
CA ALA A 285 3.20 11.56 2.17
C ALA A 285 4.44 11.79 1.29
N GLU A 286 4.85 13.04 1.08
CA GLU A 286 6.04 13.37 0.30
C GLU A 286 7.32 12.78 0.90
N LEU A 287 7.46 12.81 2.23
CA LEU A 287 8.59 12.18 2.91
C LEU A 287 8.63 10.67 2.67
N LEU A 288 7.47 9.99 2.81
CA LEU A 288 7.36 8.54 2.57
C LEU A 288 7.63 8.20 1.10
N TRP A 289 7.11 8.98 0.15
CA TRP A 289 7.33 8.79 -1.27
C TRP A 289 8.80 8.95 -1.66
N ARG A 290 9.49 9.98 -1.11
CA ARG A 290 10.94 10.14 -1.31
C ARG A 290 11.73 8.96 -0.75
N ARG A 291 11.36 8.46 0.45
CA ARG A 291 11.98 7.26 1.04
C ARG A 291 11.75 6.02 0.18
N TRP A 292 10.53 5.84 -0.35
CA TRP A 292 10.21 4.72 -1.23
C TRP A 292 11.02 4.78 -2.53
N GLY A 293 11.11 5.94 -3.16
CA GLY A 293 11.91 6.16 -4.37
C GLY A 293 13.39 5.81 -4.20
N LYS A 294 13.96 5.99 -2.98
CA LYS A 294 15.32 5.52 -2.65
C LYS A 294 15.36 3.99 -2.43
N ARG A 295 14.34 3.42 -1.77
CA ARG A 295 14.28 1.98 -1.47
C ARG A 295 14.22 1.11 -2.72
N CYS A 296 13.49 1.53 -3.75
CA CYS A 296 13.34 0.75 -4.99
C CYS A 296 14.60 0.74 -5.88
N GLN A 297 15.72 1.34 -5.43
CA GLN A 297 16.99 1.39 -6.15
C GLN A 297 18.08 0.49 -5.55
N GLY A 298 17.81 -0.22 -4.45
CA GLY A 298 18.82 -1.02 -3.77
C GLY A 298 18.27 -2.16 -2.93
N THR A 299 19.18 -2.89 -2.29
CA THR A 299 18.82 -4.03 -1.43
C THR A 299 18.27 -3.54 -0.08
N ASN A 300 17.10 -4.05 0.27
CA ASN A 300 16.42 -3.78 1.55
C ASN A 300 15.37 -4.86 1.84
N LYS A 301 14.46 -4.61 2.80
CA LYS A 301 13.42 -5.58 3.16
C LYS A 301 12.37 -5.85 2.06
N TYR A 302 12.27 -5.00 1.03
CA TYR A 302 11.30 -5.15 -0.07
C TYR A 302 11.95 -5.60 -1.37
N PHE A 303 13.20 -5.19 -1.61
CA PHE A 303 13.91 -5.38 -2.86
C PHE A 303 15.27 -6.05 -2.66
N LYS A 304 15.75 -6.74 -3.70
CA LYS A 304 17.09 -7.30 -3.79
C LYS A 304 17.76 -6.73 -5.03
N LYS A 305 18.99 -6.25 -4.89
CA LYS A 305 19.88 -5.98 -6.03
C LYS A 305 20.82 -7.17 -6.17
N LEU A 306 20.82 -7.81 -7.32
CA LEU A 306 21.61 -9.01 -7.63
C LEU A 306 22.38 -8.76 -8.92
N ARG A 307 23.55 -9.40 -9.02
CA ARG A 307 24.38 -9.40 -10.23
C ARG A 307 24.91 -10.79 -10.47
N ARG A 308 24.94 -11.19 -11.74
CA ARG A 308 25.57 -12.44 -12.19
C ARG A 308 26.03 -12.28 -13.63
N GLY A 309 27.32 -12.63 -13.89
CA GLY A 309 27.92 -12.40 -15.19
C GLY A 309 27.78 -10.94 -15.66
N PHE A 310 27.26 -10.79 -16.85
CA PHE A 310 27.05 -9.49 -17.51
C PHE A 310 25.66 -8.89 -17.26
N ALA A 311 24.87 -9.49 -16.36
CA ALA A 311 23.55 -8.99 -16.03
C ALA A 311 23.42 -8.58 -14.55
N TRP A 312 22.59 -7.58 -14.29
CA TRP A 312 22.20 -7.19 -12.95
C TRP A 312 20.70 -6.87 -12.87
N SER A 313 20.13 -7.02 -11.70
CA SER A 313 18.71 -6.77 -11.48
C SER A 313 18.44 -6.04 -10.18
N ILE A 314 17.28 -5.39 -10.12
CA ILE A 314 16.58 -5.04 -8.89
C ILE A 314 15.21 -5.71 -8.96
N ALA A 315 14.95 -6.63 -8.02
CA ALA A 315 13.75 -7.42 -7.98
C ALA A 315 13.01 -7.28 -6.64
N SER A 316 11.69 -7.33 -6.68
CA SER A 316 10.86 -7.53 -5.49
C SER A 316 11.25 -8.84 -4.79
N ARG A 317 11.18 -8.86 -3.46
CA ARG A 317 11.36 -10.10 -2.71
C ARG A 317 10.19 -11.07 -2.87
N ASP A 318 9.09 -10.63 -3.46
CA ASP A 318 7.96 -11.47 -3.83
C ASP A 318 8.31 -12.42 -4.99
N LEU A 319 9.20 -11.99 -5.89
CA LEU A 319 9.70 -12.87 -6.96
C LEU A 319 10.72 -13.86 -6.40
N ALA A 320 10.54 -15.14 -6.71
CA ALA A 320 11.42 -16.20 -6.23
C ALA A 320 12.88 -15.93 -6.60
N ARG A 321 13.81 -16.27 -5.70
CA ARG A 321 15.23 -16.02 -5.92
C ARG A 321 15.78 -16.79 -7.11
N THR A 322 15.31 -18.02 -7.30
CA THR A 322 15.64 -18.88 -8.44
C THR A 322 15.26 -18.24 -9.76
N GLU A 323 14.03 -17.69 -9.86
CA GLU A 323 13.60 -16.96 -11.07
C GLU A 323 14.52 -15.78 -11.38
N VAL A 324 14.93 -15.00 -10.36
CA VAL A 324 15.84 -13.87 -10.59
C VAL A 324 17.21 -14.34 -11.08
N TYR A 325 17.75 -15.45 -10.57
CA TYR A 325 19.03 -15.99 -11.07
C TYR A 325 18.89 -16.52 -12.50
N ASN A 326 17.82 -17.25 -12.82
CA ASN A 326 17.56 -17.70 -14.19
C ASN A 326 17.50 -16.53 -15.18
N LEU A 327 16.83 -15.43 -14.78
CA LEU A 327 16.77 -14.20 -15.58
C LEU A 327 18.13 -13.47 -15.72
N LEU A 328 19.04 -13.66 -14.76
CA LEU A 328 20.39 -13.09 -14.84
C LEU A 328 21.32 -13.94 -15.70
N ASP A 329 21.12 -15.27 -15.71
CA ASP A 329 21.88 -16.20 -16.55
C ASP A 329 21.50 -16.05 -18.03
N ASP A 330 20.20 -16.09 -18.33
CA ASP A 330 19.67 -15.82 -19.66
C ASP A 330 18.40 -14.95 -19.60
N PRO A 331 18.53 -13.63 -19.79
CA PRO A 331 17.38 -12.74 -19.83
C PRO A 331 16.43 -12.94 -21.01
N ASP A 332 16.81 -13.70 -22.04
CA ASP A 332 15.95 -13.97 -23.19
C ASP A 332 15.18 -15.30 -23.06
N ALA A 333 15.61 -16.19 -22.17
CA ALA A 333 14.95 -17.48 -21.93
C ALA A 333 13.43 -17.42 -21.69
N PRO A 334 12.85 -16.38 -21.01
CA PRO A 334 11.40 -16.31 -20.83
C PRO A 334 10.60 -16.20 -22.11
N PHE A 335 11.17 -15.72 -23.22
CA PHE A 335 10.50 -15.68 -24.53
C PHE A 335 10.44 -17.05 -25.23
N LEU A 336 11.27 -17.99 -24.80
CA LEU A 336 11.41 -19.33 -25.38
C LEU A 336 10.73 -20.42 -24.53
N ARG A 337 10.14 -20.07 -23.39
CA ARG A 337 9.45 -21.05 -22.53
C ARG A 337 8.23 -21.63 -23.25
N PRO A 338 7.88 -22.90 -23.03
CA PRO A 338 6.71 -23.54 -23.67
C PRO A 338 5.38 -22.86 -23.36
N ASP A 339 5.26 -22.23 -22.18
CA ASP A 339 4.07 -21.48 -21.74
C ASP A 339 4.08 -19.99 -22.19
N ALA A 340 5.12 -19.57 -22.92
CA ALA A 340 5.26 -18.20 -23.34
C ALA A 340 4.33 -17.87 -24.51
N VAL A 341 3.52 -16.82 -24.34
CA VAL A 341 2.67 -16.26 -25.40
C VAL A 341 3.25 -14.90 -25.82
N LEU A 342 3.74 -14.80 -27.05
CA LEU A 342 4.23 -13.56 -27.60
C LEU A 342 3.08 -12.61 -27.88
N LEU A 343 2.95 -11.55 -27.10
CA LEU A 343 1.88 -10.53 -27.24
C LEU A 343 2.26 -9.45 -28.24
N LYS A 344 3.56 -9.14 -28.36
CA LYS A 344 4.05 -8.09 -29.27
C LYS A 344 5.51 -8.33 -29.62
N VAL A 345 5.80 -8.26 -30.92
CA VAL A 345 7.16 -8.19 -31.46
C VAL A 345 7.26 -6.92 -32.31
N SER A 346 8.10 -5.99 -31.91
CA SER A 346 8.30 -4.73 -32.62
C SER A 346 9.74 -4.28 -32.57
N ARG A 347 10.14 -3.36 -33.47
CA ARG A 347 11.48 -2.75 -33.46
C ARG A 347 11.86 -2.16 -32.11
N THR A 348 10.90 -1.78 -31.27
CA THR A 348 11.16 -1.04 -30.03
C THR A 348 11.03 -1.86 -28.76
N ALA A 349 10.31 -2.97 -28.80
CA ALA A 349 10.10 -3.85 -27.67
C ALA A 349 9.56 -5.20 -28.11
N THR A 350 9.91 -6.25 -27.36
CA THR A 350 9.30 -7.58 -27.41
C THR A 350 8.59 -7.80 -26.09
N VAL A 351 7.36 -8.30 -26.13
CA VAL A 351 6.51 -8.52 -24.95
C VAL A 351 5.96 -9.93 -25.01
N ALA A 352 6.15 -10.68 -23.94
CA ALA A 352 5.58 -12.02 -23.76
C ALA A 352 4.82 -12.11 -22.43
N GLU A 353 3.85 -12.97 -22.41
CA GLU A 353 3.21 -13.48 -21.21
C GLU A 353 3.81 -14.85 -20.88
N THR A 354 4.18 -15.11 -19.63
CA THR A 354 4.73 -16.39 -19.15
C THR A 354 4.41 -16.55 -17.66
N THR A 355 4.76 -17.71 -17.08
CA THR A 355 4.55 -18.00 -15.67
C THR A 355 5.86 -17.87 -14.89
N MET A 356 5.81 -17.23 -13.72
CA MET A 356 6.93 -17.16 -12.76
C MET A 356 6.43 -17.39 -11.33
N THR A 357 7.33 -17.82 -10.44
CA THR A 357 7.02 -18.04 -9.03
C THR A 357 7.04 -16.73 -8.26
N VAL A 358 5.86 -16.28 -7.82
CA VAL A 358 5.65 -15.04 -7.05
C VAL A 358 5.00 -15.39 -5.71
N LYS A 359 5.60 -14.97 -4.60
CA LYS A 359 5.15 -15.30 -3.22
C LYS A 359 4.99 -16.82 -2.99
N GLY A 360 5.85 -17.61 -3.64
CA GLY A 360 5.84 -19.07 -3.52
C GLY A 360 4.77 -19.78 -4.36
N GLN A 361 4.02 -19.07 -5.18
CA GLN A 361 2.97 -19.61 -6.05
C GLN A 361 3.25 -19.25 -7.52
N PRO A 362 2.85 -20.11 -8.49
CA PRO A 362 2.91 -19.75 -9.91
C PRO A 362 1.96 -18.59 -10.20
N ALA A 363 2.46 -17.60 -10.91
CA ALA A 363 1.68 -16.41 -11.32
C ALA A 363 2.03 -16.00 -12.74
N ARG A 364 1.00 -15.57 -13.50
CA ARG A 364 1.19 -15.03 -14.84
C ARG A 364 1.84 -13.65 -14.77
N VAL A 365 2.88 -13.45 -15.59
CA VAL A 365 3.64 -12.19 -15.66
C VAL A 365 3.74 -11.71 -17.10
N ILE A 366 3.88 -10.40 -17.24
CA ILE A 366 4.22 -9.76 -18.52
C ILE A 366 5.72 -9.46 -18.50
N TYR A 367 6.45 -10.11 -19.39
CA TYR A 367 7.89 -9.94 -19.59
C TYR A 367 8.16 -9.06 -20.80
N LYS A 368 8.80 -7.91 -20.60
CA LYS A 368 9.01 -6.90 -21.65
C LYS A 368 10.49 -6.62 -21.82
N ARG A 369 11.05 -6.93 -23.00
CA ARG A 369 12.37 -6.51 -23.45
C ARG A 369 12.25 -5.17 -24.18
N PHE A 370 13.13 -4.22 -23.88
CA PHE A 370 13.27 -2.96 -24.59
C PHE A 370 14.44 -3.07 -25.55
N ASN A 371 14.10 -3.13 -26.85
CA ASN A 371 15.08 -3.34 -27.91
C ASN A 371 15.91 -2.07 -28.15
N ARG A 372 17.18 -2.25 -28.52
CA ARG A 372 18.10 -1.20 -28.97
C ARG A 372 17.63 -0.67 -30.32
N LYS A 373 17.52 0.63 -30.46
CA LYS A 373 17.09 1.26 -31.71
C LYS A 373 18.27 1.66 -32.61
N LYS A 374 19.33 2.18 -32.00
CA LYS A 374 20.54 2.70 -32.66
C LYS A 374 21.77 2.15 -31.97
N TRP A 375 22.88 2.08 -32.70
CA TRP A 375 24.14 1.60 -32.15
C TRP A 375 24.66 2.48 -31.00
N LEU A 376 24.36 3.79 -31.00
CA LEU A 376 24.70 4.76 -29.96
C LEU A 376 23.72 4.74 -28.74
N ASP A 377 22.66 3.93 -28.75
CA ASP A 377 21.71 3.88 -27.62
C ASP A 377 22.39 3.56 -26.28
N PRO A 378 23.42 2.71 -26.16
CA PRO A 378 24.14 2.50 -24.91
C PRO A 378 24.79 3.79 -24.37
N LEU A 379 25.42 4.58 -25.23
CA LEU A 379 26.01 5.87 -24.84
C LEU A 379 24.93 6.86 -24.35
N LEU A 380 23.76 6.87 -24.98
CA LEU A 380 22.64 7.70 -24.56
C LEU A 380 22.10 7.28 -23.19
N THR A 381 22.27 6.01 -22.78
CA THR A 381 21.86 5.54 -21.43
C THR A 381 22.76 6.06 -20.32
N TYR A 382 23.97 6.52 -20.64
CA TYR A 382 24.83 7.22 -19.69
C TYR A 382 24.22 8.57 -19.25
N PHE A 383 23.63 9.29 -20.22
CA PHE A 383 23.01 10.60 -19.97
C PHE A 383 21.51 10.50 -19.64
N ARG A 384 20.84 9.40 -20.01
CA ARG A 384 19.40 9.21 -19.78
C ARG A 384 19.11 7.80 -19.28
N PRO A 385 18.35 7.64 -18.19
CA PRO A 385 17.95 6.32 -17.71
C PRO A 385 17.30 5.49 -18.80
N SER A 386 17.57 4.18 -18.85
CA SER A 386 16.95 3.25 -19.81
C SER A 386 15.42 3.27 -19.70
N ARG A 387 14.74 2.89 -20.78
CA ARG A 387 13.27 2.86 -20.81
C ARG A 387 12.68 1.89 -19.77
N ALA A 388 13.31 0.72 -19.57
CA ALA A 388 12.90 -0.21 -18.54
C ALA A 388 13.08 0.38 -17.14
N TRP A 389 14.20 1.08 -16.88
CA TRP A 389 14.44 1.75 -15.60
C TRP A 389 13.42 2.85 -15.33
N GLN A 390 13.08 3.65 -16.35
CA GLN A 390 12.04 4.66 -16.24
C GLN A 390 10.69 4.04 -15.88
N ALA A 391 10.31 2.93 -16.55
CA ALA A 391 9.07 2.22 -16.28
C ALA A 391 9.09 1.54 -14.88
N TRP A 392 10.24 0.99 -14.46
CA TRP A 392 10.43 0.48 -13.09
C TRP A 392 10.17 1.56 -12.05
N GLN A 393 10.86 2.70 -12.15
CA GLN A 393 10.69 3.81 -11.22
C GLN A 393 9.25 4.36 -11.23
N ALA A 394 8.67 4.53 -12.42
CA ALA A 394 7.31 5.01 -12.58
C ALA A 394 6.29 4.09 -11.89
N GLY A 395 6.41 2.75 -12.06
CA GLY A 395 5.55 1.79 -11.39
C GLY A 395 5.68 1.85 -9.86
N GLN A 396 6.91 1.97 -9.35
CA GLN A 396 7.13 2.13 -7.91
C GLN A 396 6.57 3.47 -7.37
N HIS A 397 6.67 4.54 -8.15
CA HIS A 397 6.05 5.82 -7.78
C HIS A 397 4.53 5.75 -7.81
N MET A 398 3.93 5.06 -8.77
CA MET A 398 2.49 4.86 -8.84
C MET A 398 2.00 4.01 -7.66
N ALA A 399 2.64 2.86 -7.41
CA ALA A 399 2.29 1.97 -6.30
C ALA A 399 2.34 2.69 -4.94
N SER A 400 3.45 3.41 -4.66
CA SER A 400 3.59 4.17 -3.41
C SER A 400 2.54 5.27 -3.21
N ARG A 401 1.96 5.75 -4.32
CA ARG A 401 0.91 6.77 -4.35
C ARG A 401 -0.48 6.17 -4.49
N ALA A 402 -0.62 4.85 -4.38
CA ALA A 402 -1.88 4.13 -4.59
C ALA A 402 -2.57 4.50 -5.92
N VAL A 403 -1.80 4.70 -6.99
CA VAL A 403 -2.32 4.84 -8.35
C VAL A 403 -2.34 3.47 -9.01
N PRO A 404 -3.48 2.99 -9.51
CA PRO A 404 -3.60 1.64 -10.05
C PRO A 404 -2.67 1.41 -11.25
N THR A 405 -1.81 0.41 -11.13
CA THR A 405 -0.91 -0.10 -12.17
C THR A 405 -0.52 -1.54 -11.82
N PRO A 406 -0.22 -2.40 -12.79
CA PRO A 406 0.34 -3.73 -12.50
C PRO A 406 1.61 -3.66 -11.68
N THR A 407 1.78 -4.62 -10.76
CA THR A 407 2.94 -4.62 -9.86
C THR A 407 4.23 -4.94 -10.61
N ASN A 408 5.21 -4.05 -10.54
CA ASN A 408 6.56 -4.32 -11.06
C ASN A 408 7.29 -5.31 -10.15
N LEU A 409 7.73 -6.44 -10.72
CA LEU A 409 8.41 -7.51 -10.00
C LEU A 409 9.93 -7.44 -10.13
N ALA A 410 10.46 -7.15 -11.33
CA ALA A 410 11.89 -7.01 -11.55
C ALA A 410 12.22 -6.05 -12.69
N PHE A 411 13.35 -5.38 -12.54
CA PHE A 411 14.10 -4.71 -13.58
C PHE A 411 15.40 -5.49 -13.80
N ILE A 412 15.79 -5.76 -15.06
CA ILE A 412 17.02 -6.41 -15.43
C ILE A 412 17.73 -5.55 -16.48
N ALA A 413 19.06 -5.48 -16.36
CA ALA A 413 19.93 -4.86 -17.37
C ALA A 413 21.07 -5.83 -17.71
N ARG A 414 21.31 -6.03 -19.02
CA ARG A 414 22.41 -6.85 -19.55
C ARG A 414 23.41 -5.95 -20.25
N THR A 415 24.68 -6.10 -19.90
CA THR A 415 25.84 -5.56 -20.63
C THR A 415 26.41 -6.64 -21.54
N ARG A 416 27.35 -6.29 -22.40
CA ARG A 416 28.05 -7.24 -23.25
C ARG A 416 29.52 -7.39 -22.82
N PRO A 417 30.17 -8.53 -23.10
CA PRO A 417 31.62 -8.66 -22.93
C PRO A 417 32.37 -7.62 -23.73
N PHE A 418 33.54 -7.19 -23.22
CA PHE A 418 34.43 -6.25 -23.92
C PHE A 418 34.75 -6.71 -25.35
N ARG A 419 34.96 -8.02 -25.56
CA ARG A 419 35.23 -8.61 -26.87
C ARG A 419 34.12 -8.40 -27.90
N GLU A 420 32.88 -8.31 -27.45
CA GLU A 420 31.73 -8.11 -28.34
C GLU A 420 31.41 -6.63 -28.58
N ASP A 421 31.71 -5.76 -27.63
CA ASP A 421 31.49 -4.31 -27.73
C ASP A 421 32.55 -3.56 -26.93
N PRO A 422 33.73 -3.30 -27.49
CA PRO A 422 34.82 -2.63 -26.78
C PRO A 422 34.50 -1.21 -26.31
N LEU A 423 33.60 -0.51 -27.00
CA LEU A 423 33.25 0.89 -26.70
C LEU A 423 32.25 1.02 -25.56
N PHE A 424 31.33 0.06 -25.43
CA PHE A 424 30.19 0.21 -24.52
C PHE A 424 29.95 -1.02 -23.62
N TRP A 425 30.98 -1.86 -23.43
CA TRP A 425 30.90 -3.12 -22.66
C TRP A 425 30.32 -2.94 -21.23
N TYR A 426 30.52 -1.79 -20.62
CA TYR A 426 30.05 -1.48 -19.26
C TYR A 426 28.63 -0.89 -19.23
N LEU A 427 28.05 -0.52 -20.39
CA LEU A 427 26.74 0.09 -20.48
C LEU A 427 25.65 -0.98 -20.77
N PRO A 428 24.42 -0.79 -20.25
CA PRO A 428 23.32 -1.69 -20.56
C PRO A 428 22.96 -1.66 -22.05
N HIS A 429 23.05 -2.82 -22.70
CA HIS A 429 22.63 -2.99 -24.10
C HIS A 429 21.15 -3.32 -24.19
N GLU A 430 20.69 -4.24 -23.35
CA GLU A 430 19.29 -4.65 -23.28
C GLU A 430 18.78 -4.49 -21.86
N THR A 431 17.53 -4.10 -21.78
CA THR A 431 16.87 -3.90 -20.49
C THR A 431 15.48 -4.53 -20.51
N TYR A 432 15.11 -5.14 -19.38
CA TYR A 432 13.88 -5.90 -19.25
C TYR A 432 13.09 -5.42 -18.05
N LEU A 433 11.78 -5.59 -18.13
CA LEU A 433 10.84 -5.32 -17.04
C LEU A 433 9.90 -6.51 -16.88
N VAL A 434 9.77 -6.98 -15.67
CA VAL A 434 8.79 -8.01 -15.27
C VAL A 434 7.68 -7.35 -14.49
N THR A 435 6.44 -7.55 -14.91
CA THR A 435 5.26 -7.06 -14.20
C THR A 435 4.26 -8.19 -13.98
N LEU A 436 3.58 -8.18 -12.85
CA LEU A 436 2.48 -9.12 -12.62
C LEU A 436 1.37 -8.87 -13.64
N LYS A 437 0.84 -9.91 -14.28
CA LYS A 437 -0.30 -9.76 -15.18
C LYS A 437 -1.54 -9.36 -14.39
N ALA A 438 -2.27 -8.38 -14.88
CA ALA A 438 -3.60 -8.07 -14.39
C ALA A 438 -4.61 -8.99 -15.13
N ASP A 439 -5.33 -9.83 -14.38
CA ASP A 439 -6.24 -10.81 -14.94
C ASP A 439 -7.49 -10.96 -14.05
N PRO A 440 -8.73 -10.94 -14.59
CA PRO A 440 -9.07 -10.62 -15.98
C PRO A 440 -8.96 -9.13 -16.28
N ALA A 441 -8.41 -8.78 -17.44
CA ALA A 441 -8.27 -7.39 -17.89
C ALA A 441 -8.29 -7.27 -19.42
N VAL A 442 -8.89 -6.19 -19.92
CA VAL A 442 -8.87 -5.79 -21.33
C VAL A 442 -8.48 -4.33 -21.44
N THR A 443 -7.88 -3.90 -22.55
CA THR A 443 -7.61 -2.48 -22.72
C THR A 443 -8.91 -1.70 -22.94
N LEU A 444 -8.92 -0.43 -22.50
CA LEU A 444 -10.07 0.45 -22.72
C LEU A 444 -10.40 0.57 -24.23
N ASN A 445 -9.39 0.51 -25.09
CA ASN A 445 -9.57 0.55 -26.54
C ASN A 445 -10.29 -0.71 -27.06
N GLU A 446 -9.85 -1.90 -26.65
CA GLU A 446 -10.49 -3.17 -27.00
C GLU A 446 -11.92 -3.25 -26.48
N TYR A 447 -12.12 -2.87 -25.22
CA TYR A 447 -13.45 -2.83 -24.61
C TYR A 447 -14.41 -1.92 -25.37
N ALA A 448 -13.94 -0.71 -25.71
CA ALA A 448 -14.75 0.26 -26.44
C ALA A 448 -15.14 -0.20 -27.86
N ARG A 449 -14.27 -0.97 -28.54
CA ARG A 449 -14.51 -1.44 -29.91
C ARG A 449 -15.19 -2.80 -29.99
N ALA A 450 -14.91 -3.72 -29.07
CA ALA A 450 -15.38 -5.10 -29.15
C ALA A 450 -16.53 -5.42 -28.20
N VAL A 451 -16.64 -4.73 -27.06
CA VAL A 451 -17.62 -5.05 -26.00
C VAL A 451 -18.77 -4.04 -25.99
N LEU A 452 -18.47 -2.74 -25.92
CA LEU A 452 -19.52 -1.70 -25.83
C LEU A 452 -20.57 -1.76 -26.98
N PRO A 453 -20.21 -2.00 -28.26
CA PRO A 453 -21.20 -2.05 -29.33
C PRO A 453 -22.20 -3.20 -29.22
N LYS A 454 -21.79 -4.30 -28.52
CA LYS A 454 -22.63 -5.50 -28.35
C LYS A 454 -23.64 -5.37 -27.20
N LEU A 455 -23.52 -4.36 -26.37
CA LEU A 455 -24.44 -4.14 -25.23
C LEU A 455 -25.76 -3.51 -25.73
N PRO A 456 -26.88 -3.82 -25.09
CA PRO A 456 -28.15 -3.10 -25.27
C PRO A 456 -27.95 -1.59 -25.10
N PRO A 457 -28.73 -0.73 -25.75
CA PRO A 457 -28.53 0.72 -25.76
C PRO A 457 -28.48 1.36 -24.35
N ASP A 458 -29.30 0.89 -23.44
CA ASP A 458 -29.36 1.42 -22.05
C ASP A 458 -28.16 0.98 -21.23
N ASP A 459 -27.79 -0.30 -21.30
CA ASP A 459 -26.61 -0.85 -20.63
C ASP A 459 -25.33 -0.18 -21.14
N ARG A 460 -25.25 0.00 -22.46
CA ARG A 460 -24.14 0.72 -23.10
C ARG A 460 -24.02 2.14 -22.57
N ARG A 461 -25.13 2.88 -22.46
CA ARG A 461 -25.15 4.24 -21.90
C ARG A 461 -24.65 4.27 -20.46
N GLU A 462 -25.11 3.33 -19.64
CA GLU A 462 -24.69 3.27 -18.22
C GLU A 462 -23.22 2.85 -18.09
N GLN A 463 -22.74 1.91 -18.92
CA GLN A 463 -21.32 1.52 -18.95
C GLN A 463 -20.43 2.70 -19.38
N VAL A 464 -20.79 3.44 -20.44
CA VAL A 464 -20.05 4.65 -20.86
C VAL A 464 -20.01 5.68 -19.74
N ARG A 465 -21.12 5.92 -19.03
CA ARG A 465 -21.16 6.83 -17.87
C ARG A 465 -20.22 6.38 -16.76
N THR A 466 -20.23 5.11 -16.44
CA THR A 466 -19.42 4.52 -15.36
C THR A 466 -17.93 4.57 -15.69
N ILE A 467 -17.55 4.17 -16.91
CA ILE A 467 -16.18 4.27 -17.42
C ILE A 467 -15.70 5.72 -17.43
N THR A 468 -16.52 6.65 -17.90
CA THR A 468 -16.21 8.08 -17.95
C THR A 468 -15.89 8.64 -16.57
N ARG A 469 -16.71 8.29 -15.57
CA ARG A 469 -16.46 8.71 -14.17
C ARG A 469 -15.20 8.04 -13.59
N ALA A 470 -14.99 6.75 -13.84
CA ALA A 470 -13.81 6.03 -13.40
C ALA A 470 -12.53 6.62 -14.00
N LEU A 471 -12.53 6.91 -15.29
CA LEU A 471 -11.42 7.52 -16.03
C LEU A 471 -11.08 8.92 -15.52
N ALA A 472 -12.10 9.75 -15.29
CA ALA A 472 -11.91 11.08 -14.72
C ALA A 472 -11.30 11.04 -13.29
N ARG A 473 -11.74 10.08 -12.47
CA ARG A 473 -11.16 9.85 -11.13
C ARG A 473 -9.71 9.39 -11.21
N LEU A 474 -9.39 8.47 -12.12
CA LEU A 474 -8.02 7.98 -12.33
C LEU A 474 -7.07 9.11 -12.74
N LEU A 475 -7.47 9.96 -13.72
CA LEU A 475 -6.63 11.08 -14.16
C LEU A 475 -6.50 12.17 -13.09
N ARG A 476 -7.57 12.45 -12.38
CA ARG A 476 -7.52 13.35 -11.22
C ARG A 476 -6.53 12.84 -10.19
N MET A 477 -6.59 11.54 -9.87
CA MET A 477 -5.68 10.87 -8.94
C MET A 477 -4.22 10.98 -9.39
N LEU A 478 -3.92 10.70 -10.67
CA LEU A 478 -2.58 10.88 -11.26
C LEU A 478 -2.07 12.31 -11.04
N HIS A 479 -2.87 13.30 -11.42
CA HIS A 479 -2.46 14.70 -11.40
C HIS A 479 -2.36 15.28 -9.97
N GLU A 480 -3.26 14.93 -9.05
CA GLU A 480 -3.20 15.33 -7.65
C GLU A 480 -1.98 14.73 -6.93
N ARG A 481 -1.47 13.58 -7.42
CA ARG A 481 -0.30 12.88 -6.87
C ARG A 481 0.98 13.17 -7.64
N SER A 482 0.99 14.28 -8.41
CA SER A 482 2.16 14.80 -9.11
C SER A 482 2.73 13.87 -10.20
N LEU A 483 1.88 13.05 -10.80
CA LEU A 483 2.22 12.18 -11.91
C LEU A 483 1.67 12.73 -13.22
N SER A 484 2.51 12.73 -14.26
CA SER A 484 2.16 13.11 -15.63
C SER A 484 2.53 11.98 -16.57
N ASP A 485 1.60 11.59 -17.43
CA ASP A 485 1.86 10.57 -18.43
C ASP A 485 1.88 11.18 -19.85
N ARG A 486 3.04 11.07 -20.51
CA ARG A 486 3.21 11.60 -21.87
C ARG A 486 2.68 10.68 -22.97
N ASP A 487 2.26 9.47 -22.64
CA ASP A 487 1.67 8.50 -23.57
C ASP A 487 0.30 8.01 -23.09
N LEU A 488 -0.47 8.92 -22.51
CA LEU A 488 -1.82 8.63 -22.01
C LEU A 488 -2.79 8.45 -23.16
N LYS A 489 -3.22 7.22 -23.37
CA LYS A 489 -4.17 6.82 -24.41
C LYS A 489 -4.99 5.60 -24.00
N THR A 490 -6.08 5.33 -24.69
CA THR A 490 -7.03 4.25 -24.39
C THR A 490 -6.39 2.85 -24.37
N SER A 491 -5.41 2.61 -25.26
CA SER A 491 -4.68 1.33 -25.31
C SER A 491 -3.69 1.14 -24.14
N ASN A 492 -3.40 2.19 -23.37
CA ASN A 492 -2.54 2.14 -22.18
C ASN A 492 -3.32 2.15 -20.85
N ILE A 493 -4.64 1.95 -20.93
CA ILE A 493 -5.53 1.85 -19.76
C ILE A 493 -6.24 0.51 -19.81
N LEU A 494 -6.11 -0.29 -18.76
CA LEU A 494 -6.83 -1.54 -18.58
C LEU A 494 -8.14 -1.32 -17.82
N ILE A 495 -9.16 -2.06 -18.21
CA ILE A 495 -10.37 -2.30 -17.43
C ILE A 495 -10.20 -3.64 -16.75
N LEU A 496 -10.31 -3.67 -15.41
CA LEU A 496 -10.21 -4.85 -14.58
C LEU A 496 -11.61 -5.32 -14.19
N GLY A 497 -11.86 -6.65 -14.18
CA GLY A 497 -13.16 -7.21 -13.79
C GLY A 497 -14.26 -6.94 -14.83
N ALA A 498 -13.96 -7.09 -16.13
CA ALA A 498 -14.88 -6.74 -17.24
C ALA A 498 -16.11 -7.66 -17.39
N THR A 499 -16.38 -8.56 -16.45
CA THR A 499 -17.56 -9.43 -16.43
C THR A 499 -18.72 -8.79 -15.67
N SER A 500 -19.74 -8.50 -16.35
CA SER A 500 -21.16 -8.09 -16.18
C SER A 500 -21.72 -7.45 -14.89
N GLN A 501 -21.11 -7.47 -13.70
CA GLN A 501 -21.69 -6.83 -12.49
C GLN A 501 -20.66 -6.20 -11.53
N GLU A 502 -19.38 -6.25 -11.83
CA GLU A 502 -18.35 -5.72 -10.94
C GLU A 502 -18.09 -4.22 -11.16
N VAL A 503 -17.67 -3.56 -10.09
CA VAL A 503 -17.25 -2.16 -10.13
C VAL A 503 -16.07 -2.01 -11.08
N ILE A 504 -16.24 -1.25 -12.18
CA ILE A 504 -15.17 -0.96 -13.15
C ILE A 504 -13.98 -0.33 -12.44
N ARG A 505 -12.87 -1.06 -12.42
CA ARG A 505 -11.57 -0.59 -11.95
C ARG A 505 -10.64 -0.37 -13.15
N LEU A 506 -9.96 0.76 -13.18
CA LEU A 506 -9.03 1.10 -14.24
C LEU A 506 -7.58 1.02 -13.73
N SER A 507 -6.67 0.60 -14.60
CA SER A 507 -5.25 0.48 -14.31
C SER A 507 -4.41 1.02 -15.47
N VAL A 508 -3.32 1.74 -15.18
CA VAL A 508 -2.44 2.30 -16.22
C VAL A 508 -1.29 1.35 -16.51
N ILE A 509 -1.03 1.11 -17.79
CA ILE A 509 0.10 0.29 -18.29
C ILE A 509 1.03 1.12 -19.18
N ASP A 510 2.15 0.54 -19.59
CA ASP A 510 3.22 1.15 -20.41
C ASP A 510 3.78 2.46 -19.82
N LEU A 511 4.36 2.35 -18.65
CA LEU A 511 4.76 3.47 -17.79
C LEU A 511 5.99 4.26 -18.26
N VAL A 512 6.55 3.99 -19.43
CA VAL A 512 7.73 4.71 -19.97
C VAL A 512 7.45 6.22 -20.12
N GLY A 513 6.18 6.58 -20.38
CA GLY A 513 5.72 7.97 -20.49
C GLY A 513 5.54 8.70 -19.17
N VAL A 514 5.41 7.96 -18.07
CA VAL A 514 5.07 8.52 -16.75
C VAL A 514 6.27 9.24 -16.13
N ARG A 515 6.03 10.45 -15.61
CA ARG A 515 7.02 11.28 -14.91
C ARG A 515 6.44 11.82 -13.62
N LEU A 516 7.29 11.85 -12.59
CA LEU A 516 7.01 12.56 -11.35
C LEU A 516 7.43 14.02 -11.50
N ILE A 517 6.47 14.94 -11.37
CA ILE A 517 6.69 16.39 -11.50
C ILE A 517 5.93 17.08 -10.35
N HIS A 518 6.65 17.66 -9.41
CA HIS A 518 6.04 18.29 -8.24
C HIS A 518 6.50 19.75 -8.10
N PRO A 519 5.57 20.70 -8.01
CA PRO A 519 4.13 20.60 -8.31
C PRO A 519 3.88 20.31 -9.79
N LEU A 520 2.78 19.59 -10.11
CA LEU A 520 2.43 19.31 -11.51
C LEU A 520 1.87 20.57 -12.18
N PRO A 521 2.57 21.15 -13.18
CA PRO A 521 2.15 22.38 -13.84
C PRO A 521 0.83 22.19 -14.61
N HIS A 522 0.02 23.25 -14.70
CA HIS A 522 -1.28 23.23 -15.38
C HIS A 522 -1.17 22.79 -16.87
N HIS A 523 -0.21 23.33 -17.60
CA HIS A 523 0.00 22.94 -18.99
C HIS A 523 0.27 21.45 -19.20
N ARG A 524 0.91 20.77 -18.22
CA ARG A 524 1.10 19.30 -18.27
C ARG A 524 -0.21 18.55 -18.06
N ARG A 525 -1.09 19.05 -17.20
CA ARG A 525 -2.45 18.50 -17.04
C ARG A 525 -3.23 18.60 -18.36
N VAL A 526 -3.23 19.78 -18.98
CA VAL A 526 -3.87 20.00 -20.28
C VAL A 526 -3.29 19.07 -21.36
N GLN A 527 -1.97 18.91 -21.43
CA GLN A 527 -1.32 17.99 -22.37
C GLN A 527 -1.73 16.52 -22.18
N ASN A 528 -1.86 16.05 -20.93
CA ASN A 528 -2.32 14.68 -20.68
C ASN A 528 -3.79 14.51 -21.06
N LEU A 529 -4.64 15.47 -20.72
CA LEU A 529 -6.06 15.44 -21.04
C LEU A 529 -6.31 15.53 -22.56
N SER A 530 -5.54 16.35 -23.27
CA SER A 530 -5.66 16.46 -24.74
C SER A 530 -5.27 15.17 -25.47
N ARG A 531 -4.26 14.45 -24.96
CA ARG A 531 -3.86 13.15 -25.53
C ARG A 531 -4.95 12.08 -25.33
N LEU A 532 -5.48 12.01 -24.11
CA LEU A 532 -6.61 11.11 -23.86
C LEU A 532 -7.82 11.50 -24.71
N HIS A 533 -8.13 12.80 -24.81
CA HIS A 533 -9.23 13.30 -25.63
C HIS A 533 -9.10 12.85 -27.09
N LEU A 534 -7.91 12.97 -27.68
CA LEU A 534 -7.63 12.50 -29.04
C LEU A 534 -7.79 10.98 -29.16
N SER A 535 -7.27 10.20 -28.21
CA SER A 535 -7.38 8.73 -28.24
C SER A 535 -8.81 8.21 -28.03
N LEU A 536 -9.71 9.06 -27.52
CA LEU A 536 -11.14 8.78 -27.38
C LEU A 536 -11.96 9.29 -28.57
N ALA A 537 -11.38 9.97 -29.56
CA ALA A 537 -12.10 10.55 -30.67
C ALA A 537 -12.84 9.48 -31.49
N ASP A 538 -12.21 8.32 -31.66
CA ASP A 538 -12.71 7.21 -32.48
C ASP A 538 -13.52 6.18 -31.66
N VAL A 539 -13.86 6.48 -30.40
CA VAL A 539 -14.69 5.59 -29.58
C VAL A 539 -16.17 5.74 -29.98
N PRO A 540 -16.83 4.65 -30.45
CA PRO A 540 -18.22 4.70 -30.85
C PRO A 540 -19.15 5.11 -29.67
N GLY A 541 -20.15 5.95 -29.96
CA GLY A 541 -21.19 6.35 -29.01
C GLY A 541 -20.76 7.40 -27.97
N ARG A 542 -19.56 7.97 -28.09
CA ARG A 542 -19.11 9.08 -27.27
C ARG A 542 -19.89 10.36 -27.57
N THR A 543 -20.38 11.03 -26.55
CA THR A 543 -21.16 12.27 -26.65
C THR A 543 -20.45 13.47 -26.03
N ARG A 544 -20.89 14.68 -26.35
CA ARG A 544 -20.46 15.92 -25.67
C ARG A 544 -20.82 15.89 -24.18
N THR A 545 -21.94 15.27 -23.82
CA THR A 545 -22.37 15.09 -22.44
C THR A 545 -21.38 14.24 -21.63
N ASP A 546 -20.75 13.23 -22.25
CA ASP A 546 -19.73 12.40 -21.57
C ASP A 546 -18.45 13.20 -21.32
N ALA A 547 -18.06 14.06 -22.26
CA ALA A 547 -16.94 14.98 -22.04
C ALA A 547 -17.21 15.95 -20.87
N LEU A 548 -18.43 16.49 -20.78
CA LEU A 548 -18.84 17.34 -19.65
C LEU A 548 -18.86 16.56 -18.33
N ARG A 549 -19.37 15.34 -18.33
CA ARG A 549 -19.38 14.44 -17.16
C ARG A 549 -17.98 14.13 -16.69
N PHE A 550 -17.05 13.87 -17.63
CA PHE A 550 -15.64 13.69 -17.34
C PHE A 550 -15.05 14.91 -16.63
N LEU A 551 -15.20 16.11 -17.20
CA LEU A 551 -14.64 17.35 -16.64
C LEU A 551 -15.21 17.67 -15.26
N ARG A 552 -16.52 17.53 -15.06
CA ARG A 552 -17.16 17.72 -13.76
C ARG A 552 -16.67 16.73 -12.71
N THR A 553 -16.36 15.50 -13.11
CA THR A 553 -15.81 14.49 -12.21
C THR A 553 -14.31 14.72 -11.96
N TYR A 554 -13.57 15.16 -12.97
CA TYR A 554 -12.13 15.44 -12.87
C TYR A 554 -11.84 16.66 -11.99
N LEU A 555 -12.62 17.74 -12.11
CA LEU A 555 -12.46 18.94 -11.30
C LEU A 555 -12.97 18.73 -9.88
N PRO A 556 -12.24 19.21 -8.86
CA PRO A 556 -12.67 19.09 -7.45
C PRO A 556 -13.89 19.96 -7.17
N TRP A 557 -14.96 19.36 -6.63
CA TRP A 557 -16.16 20.08 -6.23
C TRP A 557 -15.86 21.11 -5.12
N GLY A 558 -16.36 22.35 -5.29
CA GLY A 558 -16.35 23.40 -4.27
C GLY A 558 -15.02 24.16 -4.12
N LEU A 559 -14.05 23.96 -5.01
CA LEU A 559 -12.78 24.71 -5.03
C LEU A 559 -12.61 25.57 -6.27
N THR A 560 -13.49 25.41 -7.27
CA THR A 560 -13.38 26.12 -8.56
C THR A 560 -14.63 26.94 -8.84
N PRO A 561 -14.48 28.15 -9.41
CA PRO A 561 -15.61 28.95 -9.90
C PRO A 561 -16.41 28.18 -10.97
N HIS A 562 -17.68 28.53 -11.10
CA HIS A 562 -18.66 27.79 -11.94
C HIS A 562 -18.25 27.64 -13.43
N ASN A 563 -17.28 28.41 -13.89
CA ASN A 563 -16.81 28.45 -15.29
C ASN A 563 -15.48 27.73 -15.56
N ASP A 564 -14.79 27.16 -14.56
CA ASP A 564 -13.46 26.55 -14.76
C ASP A 564 -13.47 25.36 -15.72
N TRP A 565 -14.56 24.61 -15.79
CA TRP A 565 -14.66 23.50 -16.73
C TRP A 565 -14.72 23.98 -18.19
N LYS A 566 -15.35 25.14 -18.49
CA LYS A 566 -15.41 25.73 -19.84
C LYS A 566 -14.03 26.21 -20.30
N ARG A 567 -13.28 26.83 -19.38
CA ARG A 567 -11.91 27.26 -19.64
C ARG A 567 -11.01 26.03 -19.92
N LEU A 568 -11.04 25.04 -19.04
CA LEU A 568 -10.25 23.82 -19.20
C LEU A 568 -10.63 23.08 -20.49
N TRP A 569 -11.91 23.03 -20.85
CA TRP A 569 -12.36 22.44 -22.11
C TRP A 569 -11.75 23.14 -23.33
N ARG A 570 -11.81 24.48 -23.39
CA ARG A 570 -11.21 25.25 -24.48
C ARG A 570 -9.70 25.01 -24.60
N GLU A 571 -9.00 24.95 -23.47
CA GLU A 571 -7.57 24.65 -23.43
C GLU A 571 -7.26 23.23 -23.95
N ILE A 572 -8.07 22.23 -23.59
CA ILE A 572 -7.94 20.84 -24.07
C ILE A 572 -8.20 20.77 -25.59
N GLU A 573 -9.24 21.43 -26.10
CA GLU A 573 -9.55 21.46 -27.53
C GLU A 573 -8.45 22.14 -28.34
N ALA A 574 -7.96 23.28 -27.90
CA ALA A 574 -6.85 23.99 -28.55
C ALA A 574 -5.59 23.13 -28.61
N ALA A 575 -5.19 22.52 -27.47
CA ALA A 575 -4.03 21.62 -27.42
C ALA A 575 -4.22 20.36 -28.29
N SER A 576 -5.45 19.86 -28.38
CA SER A 576 -5.79 18.71 -29.23
C SER A 576 -5.67 19.03 -30.70
N ARG A 577 -6.15 20.18 -31.13
CA ARG A 577 -6.04 20.67 -32.52
C ARG A 577 -4.59 20.79 -32.96
N ILE A 578 -3.77 21.51 -32.18
CA ILE A 578 -2.33 21.66 -32.43
C ILE A 578 -1.62 20.29 -32.54
N LYS A 579 -1.98 19.35 -31.67
CA LYS A 579 -1.38 18.02 -31.70
C LYS A 579 -1.84 17.22 -32.92
N ARG A 580 -3.11 17.31 -33.33
CA ARG A 580 -3.66 16.66 -34.52
C ARG A 580 -2.94 17.13 -35.78
N GLU A 581 -2.79 18.44 -35.96
CA GLU A 581 -2.07 19.06 -37.08
C GLU A 581 -0.61 18.57 -37.12
N ARG A 582 0.08 18.58 -35.99
CA ARG A 582 1.46 18.07 -35.89
C ARG A 582 1.58 16.58 -36.22
N ASN A 583 0.58 15.76 -35.87
CA ASN A 583 0.59 14.34 -36.19
C ASN A 583 0.35 14.14 -37.69
N LEU A 584 -0.58 14.87 -38.31
CA LEU A 584 -0.83 14.86 -39.76
C LEU A 584 0.44 15.23 -40.56
N HIS A 585 1.12 16.32 -40.20
CA HIS A 585 2.39 16.70 -40.83
C HIS A 585 3.50 15.66 -40.69
N ARG A 586 3.43 14.77 -39.73
CA ARG A 586 4.42 13.72 -39.50
C ARG A 586 4.00 12.35 -40.01
N GLY A 587 2.89 12.24 -40.73
CA GLY A 587 2.32 10.97 -41.21
C GLY A 587 2.03 9.97 -40.11
N ARG A 588 1.68 10.45 -38.91
CA ARG A 588 1.39 9.58 -37.74
C ARG A 588 -0.12 9.44 -37.58
N GLU A 589 -0.57 8.22 -37.30
CA GLU A 589 -1.95 7.97 -36.92
C GLU A 589 -2.40 8.86 -35.75
N LEU A 590 -3.68 9.21 -35.75
CA LEU A 590 -4.28 10.11 -34.74
C LEU A 590 -4.44 9.48 -33.35
N SER A 591 -4.20 8.16 -33.23
CA SER A 591 -4.35 7.38 -31.96
C SER A 591 -3.08 7.34 -31.13
#